data_b5bc37f496134a423f39a095eea3fc5e
#
_entry.id   b5bc37f496134a423f39a095eea3fc5e
#
_cell.length_a   1.000
_cell.length_b   1.000
_cell.length_c   1.000
_cell.angle_alpha   90.00
_cell.angle_beta   90.00
_cell.angle_gamma   90.00
#
_symmetry.space_group_name_H-M   'P 1'
#
loop_
_entity.id
_entity.type
_entity.pdbx_description
1 polymer ?
#
loop_
_entity_poly.entity_id
_entity_poly.type
_entity_poly.pdbx_seq_one_letter_code
_entity_poly.pdbx_strand_id
1 'polypeptide(L)'
;MLFFYCIKQYGMKINHKSLTRYFQGKSSDKEKDAIQEWAESGSENWNMFVRERALFDAGVLLGCSTYAGTLLDKSTGKSREHIHKFLRPLSLAAAAAMIIFFIFIARDNYSLRQQGQRLQRIAVPSGNRTNVTLPDGTSVWLSSNTSLSYPFSFTGPKREIILDGEGYFEVVKSNKPFIVKTSKYNVEVLGTVFDVEAYSSSDRFVTNLYEGTIKIYKPEDDKAVYLGPGQTAESKNGSLVVTSTLCTEDYMWKDGLIYLGDKSFGEIMSAFEKFFGVKIIIENEAVNSLSYDGKLRITDGIEHALKVLQKDYHFNYEINKDGDTITIR
;
A
#
# COMPACT_ATOMS: atom_id res chain seq x y z
N MET A 1 50.61 16.58 7.14
CA MET A 1 51.48 17.69 6.78
C MET A 1 51.40 18.65 7.96
N LEU A 2 52.46 18.70 8.83
CA LEU A 2 52.52 19.53 10.02
C LEU A 2 52.91 20.95 9.59
N PHE A 3 51.96 21.88 9.60
CA PHE A 3 52.25 23.29 9.39
C PHE A 3 52.90 23.88 10.63
N PHE A 4 54.19 24.19 10.53
CA PHE A 4 54.95 24.96 11.52
C PHE A 4 54.85 26.44 11.15
N TYR A 5 54.16 27.22 11.98
CA TYR A 5 54.18 28.67 11.87
C TYR A 5 55.25 29.22 12.84
N CYS A 6 56.14 30.00 12.31
CA CYS A 6 57.21 30.66 13.09
C CYS A 6 56.91 32.16 13.16
N ILE A 7 56.53 32.64 14.37
CA ILE A 7 56.38 34.09 14.58
C ILE A 7 57.77 34.67 14.81
N LYS A 8 58.21 35.53 13.87
CA LYS A 8 59.54 36.13 13.83
C LYS A 8 59.91 36.95 15.06
N GLN A 9 58.92 37.40 15.86
CA GLN A 9 59.13 38.34 16.96
C GLN A 9 59.48 37.69 18.30
N TYR A 10 59.11 36.44 18.55
CA TYR A 10 59.36 35.75 19.83
C TYR A 10 60.14 34.43 19.70
N GLY A 11 60.56 34.03 18.51
CA GLY A 11 61.36 32.81 18.28
C GLY A 11 60.66 31.51 18.64
N MET A 12 59.33 31.57 18.92
CA MET A 12 58.57 30.43 19.41
C MET A 12 57.77 29.76 18.29
N LYS A 13 57.80 28.44 18.26
CA LYS A 13 56.99 27.63 17.34
C LYS A 13 55.68 27.25 18.01
N ILE A 14 54.54 27.82 17.53
CA ILE A 14 53.24 27.44 18.02
C ILE A 14 52.85 26.10 17.37
N ASN A 15 52.57 25.11 18.18
CA ASN A 15 52.15 23.77 17.78
C ASN A 15 51.11 23.21 18.76
N HIS A 16 50.57 22.05 18.44
CA HIS A 16 49.57 21.38 19.29
C HIS A 16 49.99 21.29 20.74
N LYS A 17 51.27 21.05 21.05
CA LYS A 17 51.78 20.90 22.39
C LYS A 17 51.81 22.24 23.16
N SER A 18 52.10 23.35 22.50
CA SER A 18 52.03 24.69 23.08
C SER A 18 50.62 25.14 23.34
N LEU A 19 49.66 24.85 22.42
CA LEU A 19 48.23 25.12 22.59
C LEU A 19 47.63 24.28 23.73
N THR A 20 47.99 23.00 23.83
CA THR A 20 47.53 22.14 24.93
C THR A 20 48.00 22.68 26.30
N ARG A 21 49.28 23.13 26.43
CA ARG A 21 49.76 23.75 27.67
C ARG A 21 49.04 25.04 27.99
N TYR A 22 48.72 25.84 26.95
CA TYR A 22 47.96 27.07 27.11
C TYR A 22 46.54 26.77 27.66
N PHE A 23 45.84 25.80 27.10
CA PHE A 23 44.51 25.40 27.58
C PHE A 23 44.53 24.75 28.96
N GLN A 24 45.66 24.14 29.37
CA GLN A 24 45.85 23.62 30.72
C GLN A 24 46.24 24.71 31.73
N GLY A 25 46.42 25.97 31.31
CA GLY A 25 46.88 27.05 32.19
C GLY A 25 48.36 26.96 32.61
N LYS A 26 49.17 26.10 31.90
CA LYS A 26 50.59 25.84 32.24
C LYS A 26 51.60 26.62 31.41
N SER A 27 51.13 27.60 30.61
CA SER A 27 51.97 28.48 29.82
C SER A 27 52.43 29.68 30.59
N SER A 28 53.68 30.14 30.34
CA SER A 28 54.19 31.41 30.86
C SER A 28 53.44 32.61 30.28
N ASP A 29 53.49 33.75 30.92
CA ASP A 29 52.78 34.95 30.47
C ASP A 29 53.27 35.39 29.07
N LYS A 30 54.52 35.29 28.76
CA LYS A 30 55.11 35.53 27.44
C LYS A 30 54.61 34.56 26.36
N GLU A 31 54.36 33.27 26.74
CA GLU A 31 53.76 32.28 25.84
C GLU A 31 52.28 32.54 25.62
N LYS A 32 51.58 33.02 26.62
CA LYS A 32 50.13 33.37 26.47
C LYS A 32 49.92 34.51 25.50
N ASP A 33 50.72 35.59 25.67
CA ASP A 33 50.67 36.78 24.81
C ASP A 33 50.98 36.37 23.34
N ALA A 34 52.04 35.59 23.13
CA ALA A 34 52.42 35.13 21.80
C ALA A 34 51.37 34.21 21.13
N ILE A 35 50.70 33.37 21.89
CA ILE A 35 49.63 32.50 21.36
C ILE A 35 48.39 33.33 21.04
N GLN A 36 48.05 34.32 21.83
CA GLN A 36 46.91 35.19 21.59
C GLN A 36 47.14 36.05 20.34
N GLU A 37 48.32 36.73 20.25
CA GLU A 37 48.70 37.50 19.07
C GLU A 37 48.70 36.63 17.80
N TRP A 38 49.20 35.39 17.89
CA TRP A 38 49.16 34.45 16.77
C TRP A 38 47.70 34.08 16.37
N ALA A 39 46.84 33.83 17.33
CA ALA A 39 45.45 33.47 17.07
C ALA A 39 44.68 34.62 16.38
N GLU A 40 44.97 35.87 16.79
CA GLU A 40 44.37 37.09 16.26
C GLU A 40 44.97 37.55 14.92
N SER A 41 46.13 37.03 14.52
CA SER A 41 46.86 37.46 13.34
C SER A 41 46.25 37.03 12.01
N GLY A 42 45.24 36.13 12.00
CA GLY A 42 44.55 35.71 10.77
C GLY A 42 43.45 34.71 11.02
N SER A 43 42.48 34.66 10.11
CA SER A 43 41.30 33.80 10.20
C SER A 43 41.63 32.28 10.19
N GLU A 44 42.71 31.87 9.52
CA GLU A 44 43.17 30.48 9.52
C GLU A 44 43.73 30.08 10.89
N ASN A 45 44.50 30.99 11.55
CA ASN A 45 45.07 30.77 12.88
C ASN A 45 43.97 30.70 13.93
N TRP A 46 42.97 31.57 13.82
CA TRP A 46 41.80 31.57 14.71
C TRP A 46 41.01 30.26 14.57
N ASN A 47 40.73 29.81 13.34
CA ASN A 47 40.05 28.53 13.10
C ASN A 47 40.82 27.33 13.66
N MET A 48 42.16 27.35 13.55
CA MET A 48 43.02 26.33 14.14
C MET A 48 42.96 26.36 15.67
N PHE A 49 43.03 27.56 16.28
CA PHE A 49 42.94 27.74 17.74
C PHE A 49 41.62 27.22 18.28
N VAL A 50 40.48 27.56 17.65
CA VAL A 50 39.12 27.09 18.04
C VAL A 50 39.02 25.58 17.90
N ARG A 51 39.54 25.01 16.82
CA ARG A 51 39.53 23.56 16.58
C ARG A 51 40.32 22.81 17.65
N GLU A 52 41.54 23.29 17.99
CA GLU A 52 42.39 22.68 19.00
C GLU A 52 41.77 22.83 20.42
N ARG A 53 41.09 23.94 20.67
CA ARG A 53 40.32 24.14 21.90
C ARG A 53 39.17 23.13 22.01
N ALA A 54 38.39 22.93 20.96
CA ALA A 54 37.30 21.98 20.96
C ALA A 54 37.78 20.52 21.19
N LEU A 55 38.91 20.15 20.58
CA LEU A 55 39.55 18.85 20.83
C LEU A 55 40.01 18.66 22.28
N PHE A 56 40.56 19.71 22.87
CA PHE A 56 40.98 19.72 24.28
C PHE A 56 39.77 19.54 25.22
N ASP A 57 38.73 20.33 25.01
CA ASP A 57 37.51 20.28 25.82
C ASP A 57 36.80 18.91 25.68
N ALA A 58 36.74 18.33 24.48
CA ALA A 58 36.25 16.98 24.27
C ALA A 58 37.07 15.92 25.04
N GLY A 59 38.39 16.06 25.04
CA GLY A 59 39.27 15.18 25.81
C GLY A 59 39.06 15.27 27.32
N VAL A 60 38.79 16.47 27.83
CA VAL A 60 38.47 16.70 29.26
C VAL A 60 37.12 16.07 29.63
N LEU A 61 36.09 16.24 28.78
CA LEU A 61 34.75 15.65 28.98
C LEU A 61 34.76 14.12 28.96
N LEU A 62 35.64 13.51 28.16
CA LEU A 62 35.76 12.05 28.05
C LEU A 62 36.70 11.44 29.12
N GLY A 63 37.16 12.24 30.10
CA GLY A 63 38.03 11.75 31.16
C GLY A 63 39.48 11.40 30.71
N CYS A 64 39.85 11.75 29.45
CA CYS A 64 41.12 11.43 28.83
C CYS A 64 42.16 12.55 28.99
N SER A 65 42.18 13.26 30.13
CA SER A 65 43.05 14.43 30.34
C SER A 65 44.56 14.16 30.32
N THR A 66 44.99 12.90 30.21
CA THR A 66 46.40 12.51 30.27
C THR A 66 47.01 11.97 28.99
N TYR A 67 46.21 11.79 27.89
CA TYR A 67 46.67 11.00 26.74
C TYR A 67 46.88 11.75 25.43
N ALA A 68 46.49 12.99 25.28
CA ALA A 68 46.67 13.74 24.03
C ALA A 68 48.15 14.06 23.68
N GLY A 69 49.05 14.02 24.68
CA GLY A 69 50.46 14.31 24.48
C GLY A 69 51.37 13.11 24.22
N THR A 70 50.92 11.90 24.50
CA THR A 70 51.82 10.70 24.47
C THR A 70 51.66 9.80 23.27
N LEU A 71 50.56 9.95 22.49
CA LEU A 71 50.29 9.08 21.32
C LEU A 71 51.01 9.51 20.02
N LEU A 72 51.57 10.75 19.99
CA LEU A 72 52.26 11.25 18.79
C LEU A 72 53.79 11.19 18.83
N ASP A 73 54.42 10.90 20.01
CA ASP A 73 55.87 10.92 20.14
C ASP A 73 56.55 9.54 20.16
N LYS A 74 55.81 8.47 19.89
CA LYS A 74 56.35 7.10 19.78
C LYS A 74 56.08 6.44 18.44
N SER A 75 56.32 7.16 17.33
CA SER A 75 56.35 6.56 16.01
C SER A 75 57.75 6.58 15.39
N THR A 76 58.76 6.16 16.18
CA THR A 76 60.06 5.78 15.62
C THR A 76 60.26 4.29 15.85
N GLY A 77 59.99 3.52 14.83
CA GLY A 77 60.62 2.25 14.53
C GLY A 77 60.47 1.13 15.55
N LYS A 78 59.74 0.13 15.20
CA LYS A 78 59.75 -1.26 15.70
C LYS A 78 58.49 -1.82 16.35
N SER A 79 57.29 -1.42 15.97
CA SER A 79 56.09 -2.17 16.42
C SER A 79 54.98 -2.27 15.39
N ARG A 80 55.26 -2.13 14.08
CA ARG A 80 54.20 -2.23 13.05
C ARG A 80 53.77 -3.67 12.74
N GLU A 81 54.59 -4.69 13.07
CA GLU A 81 54.26 -6.07 12.72
C GLU A 81 53.33 -6.78 13.71
N HIS A 82 53.31 -6.40 14.98
CA HIS A 82 52.46 -7.09 15.97
C HIS A 82 51.01 -6.55 16.00
N ILE A 83 50.79 -5.27 15.70
CA ILE A 83 49.46 -4.66 15.72
C ILE A 83 48.61 -5.19 14.56
N HIS A 84 49.22 -5.41 13.40
CA HIS A 84 48.52 -6.01 12.24
C HIS A 84 48.06 -7.45 12.44
N LYS A 85 48.74 -8.22 13.31
CA LYS A 85 48.36 -9.61 13.61
C LYS A 85 47.13 -9.71 14.52
N PHE A 86 46.87 -8.70 15.36
CA PHE A 86 45.70 -8.62 16.24
C PHE A 86 44.50 -7.88 15.58
N LEU A 87 44.75 -6.92 14.72
CA LEU A 87 43.66 -6.16 14.05
C LEU A 87 42.99 -6.96 12.90
N ARG A 88 43.70 -7.89 12.24
CA ARG A 88 43.12 -8.73 11.20
C ARG A 88 41.99 -9.63 11.70
N PRO A 89 42.11 -10.40 12.82
CA PRO A 89 40.99 -11.21 13.27
C PRO A 89 39.82 -10.36 13.80
N LEU A 90 40.08 -9.16 14.37
CA LEU A 90 39.05 -8.25 14.85
C LEU A 90 38.23 -7.65 13.68
N SER A 91 38.90 -7.29 12.59
CA SER A 91 38.22 -6.77 11.38
C SER A 91 37.38 -7.85 10.67
N LEU A 92 37.87 -9.10 10.65
CA LEU A 92 37.12 -10.25 10.14
C LEU A 92 35.92 -10.57 11.03
N ALA A 93 36.06 -10.50 12.35
CA ALA A 93 34.95 -10.70 13.28
C ALA A 93 33.89 -9.58 13.16
N ALA A 94 34.30 -8.33 12.99
CA ALA A 94 33.38 -7.21 12.76
C ALA A 94 32.66 -7.33 11.39
N ALA A 95 33.36 -7.76 10.35
CA ALA A 95 32.76 -8.01 9.04
C ALA A 95 31.74 -9.18 9.10
N ALA A 96 32.09 -10.26 9.79
CA ALA A 96 31.19 -11.38 10.00
C ALA A 96 29.93 -10.98 10.78
N ALA A 97 30.10 -10.18 11.85
CA ALA A 97 28.98 -9.67 12.63
C ALA A 97 28.05 -8.76 11.78
N MET A 98 28.60 -7.89 10.93
CA MET A 98 27.81 -7.09 10.00
C MET A 98 27.06 -7.95 8.99
N ILE A 99 27.70 -8.98 8.42
CA ILE A 99 27.04 -9.90 7.48
C ILE A 99 25.88 -10.63 8.17
N ILE A 100 26.09 -11.14 9.38
CA ILE A 100 25.05 -11.81 10.18
C ILE A 100 23.90 -10.83 10.47
N PHE A 101 24.20 -9.58 10.84
CA PHE A 101 23.22 -8.55 11.07
C PHE A 101 22.41 -8.21 9.80
N PHE A 102 23.07 -8.08 8.65
CA PHE A 102 22.39 -7.87 7.36
C PHE A 102 21.53 -9.07 6.96
N ILE A 103 22.00 -10.30 7.18
CA ILE A 103 21.22 -11.52 6.94
C ILE A 103 19.98 -11.54 7.85
N PHE A 104 20.14 -11.18 9.12
CA PHE A 104 19.03 -11.09 10.08
C PHE A 104 17.97 -10.07 9.63
N ILE A 105 18.39 -8.85 9.27
CA ILE A 105 17.49 -7.80 8.76
C ILE A 105 16.83 -8.25 7.45
N ALA A 106 17.60 -8.85 6.53
CA ALA A 106 17.05 -9.33 5.26
C ALA A 106 16.01 -10.43 5.49
N ARG A 107 16.27 -11.35 6.43
CA ARG A 107 15.36 -12.44 6.79
C ARG A 107 14.09 -11.90 7.47
N ASP A 108 14.21 -10.92 8.36
CA ASP A 108 13.07 -10.29 9.04
C ASP A 108 12.19 -9.52 8.04
N ASN A 109 12.79 -8.71 7.18
CA ASN A 109 12.10 -8.05 6.09
C ASN A 109 11.43 -9.03 5.10
N TYR A 110 12.06 -10.18 4.84
CA TYR A 110 11.48 -11.22 3.99
C TYR A 110 10.28 -11.88 4.66
N SER A 111 10.35 -12.17 5.96
CA SER A 111 9.24 -12.76 6.72
C SER A 111 8.04 -11.81 6.82
N LEU A 112 8.28 -10.53 7.05
CA LEU A 112 7.25 -9.49 7.06
C LEU A 112 6.55 -9.35 5.70
N ARG A 113 7.31 -9.43 4.59
CA ARG A 113 6.75 -9.42 3.24
C ARG A 113 5.88 -10.65 2.98
N GLN A 114 6.29 -11.84 3.42
CA GLN A 114 5.50 -13.05 3.26
C GLN A 114 4.21 -13.03 4.10
N GLN A 115 4.25 -12.50 5.32
CA GLN A 115 3.05 -12.33 6.15
C GLN A 115 2.08 -11.34 5.51
N GLY A 116 2.57 -10.26 4.92
CA GLY A 116 1.76 -9.28 4.19
C GLY A 116 1.05 -9.85 2.96
N GLN A 117 1.58 -10.93 2.37
CA GLN A 117 0.99 -11.58 1.19
C GLN A 117 -0.04 -12.67 1.54
N ARG A 118 -0.24 -13.01 2.82
CA ARG A 118 -1.32 -13.93 3.20
C ARG A 118 -2.66 -13.34 2.80
N LEU A 119 -3.43 -14.12 2.03
CA LEU A 119 -4.74 -13.71 1.58
C LEU A 119 -5.76 -13.83 2.71
N GLN A 120 -6.47 -12.76 2.94
CA GLN A 120 -7.72 -12.74 3.70
C GLN A 120 -8.86 -13.00 2.72
N ARG A 121 -9.85 -13.77 3.13
CA ARG A 121 -11.05 -14.04 2.33
C ARG A 121 -12.28 -13.58 3.09
N ILE A 122 -13.10 -12.79 2.40
CA ILE A 122 -14.43 -12.41 2.82
C ILE A 122 -15.42 -13.09 1.88
N ALA A 123 -16.45 -13.71 2.44
CA ALA A 123 -17.53 -14.30 1.69
C ALA A 123 -18.85 -13.67 2.16
N VAL A 124 -19.61 -13.18 1.22
CA VAL A 124 -20.94 -12.59 1.42
C VAL A 124 -21.98 -13.67 1.10
N PRO A 125 -22.82 -14.07 2.07
CA PRO A 125 -23.87 -15.04 1.81
C PRO A 125 -24.95 -14.52 0.83
N SER A 126 -25.80 -15.42 0.36
CA SER A 126 -26.97 -15.07 -0.44
C SER A 126 -27.86 -14.04 0.29
N GLY A 127 -28.42 -13.10 -0.44
CA GLY A 127 -29.32 -12.07 0.09
C GLY A 127 -28.62 -10.97 0.92
N ASN A 128 -27.32 -10.99 1.06
CA ASN A 128 -26.57 -10.01 1.85
C ASN A 128 -25.68 -9.15 0.97
N ARG A 129 -25.26 -8.02 1.53
CA ARG A 129 -24.20 -7.16 0.99
C ARG A 129 -23.33 -6.66 2.12
N THR A 130 -22.08 -6.33 1.82
CA THR A 130 -21.16 -5.78 2.83
C THR A 130 -20.23 -4.74 2.21
N ASN A 131 -19.79 -3.80 3.02
CA ASN A 131 -18.74 -2.86 2.65
C ASN A 131 -17.42 -3.25 3.35
N VAL A 132 -16.33 -3.19 2.63
CA VAL A 132 -14.99 -3.52 3.13
C VAL A 132 -14.03 -2.41 2.73
N THR A 133 -13.26 -1.92 3.70
CA THR A 133 -12.13 -1.03 3.41
C THR A 133 -10.86 -1.87 3.33
N LEU A 134 -10.20 -1.83 2.18
CA LEU A 134 -8.95 -2.53 1.92
C LEU A 134 -7.75 -1.83 2.58
N PRO A 135 -6.58 -2.50 2.70
CA PRO A 135 -5.40 -1.95 3.36
C PRO A 135 -4.84 -0.65 2.76
N ASP A 136 -5.17 -0.34 1.50
CA ASP A 136 -4.80 0.90 0.82
C ASP A 136 -5.82 2.03 0.95
N GLY A 137 -6.91 1.80 1.70
CA GLY A 137 -8.03 2.73 1.86
C GLY A 137 -9.10 2.63 0.77
N THR A 138 -8.96 1.72 -0.22
CA THR A 138 -9.98 1.45 -1.24
C THR A 138 -11.25 0.92 -0.57
N SER A 139 -12.40 1.51 -0.91
CA SER A 139 -13.73 1.05 -0.47
C SER A 139 -14.30 0.07 -1.50
N VAL A 140 -14.80 -1.07 -1.02
CA VAL A 140 -15.41 -2.11 -1.85
C VAL A 140 -16.75 -2.52 -1.27
N TRP A 141 -17.82 -2.33 -2.01
CA TRP A 141 -19.08 -2.97 -1.73
C TRP A 141 -19.15 -4.32 -2.44
N LEU A 142 -19.48 -5.35 -1.71
CA LEU A 142 -19.64 -6.71 -2.20
C LEU A 142 -21.11 -7.08 -2.18
N SER A 143 -21.59 -7.61 -3.28
CA SER A 143 -22.97 -8.07 -3.47
C SER A 143 -23.17 -9.50 -2.96
N SER A 144 -24.36 -10.00 -3.09
CA SER A 144 -24.80 -11.36 -2.74
C SER A 144 -23.94 -12.44 -3.40
N ASN A 145 -23.70 -13.55 -2.70
CA ASN A 145 -22.91 -14.69 -3.19
C ASN A 145 -21.50 -14.34 -3.70
N THR A 146 -20.90 -13.30 -3.14
CA THR A 146 -19.60 -12.79 -3.57
C THR A 146 -18.49 -13.20 -2.61
N SER A 147 -17.35 -13.63 -3.15
CA SER A 147 -16.13 -13.78 -2.37
C SER A 147 -15.02 -12.87 -2.87
N LEU A 148 -14.36 -12.19 -1.92
CA LEU A 148 -13.21 -11.33 -2.16
C LEU A 148 -12.01 -11.88 -1.40
N SER A 149 -10.89 -12.07 -2.10
CA SER A 149 -9.61 -12.42 -1.49
C SER A 149 -8.59 -11.32 -1.76
N TYR A 150 -7.94 -10.83 -0.71
CA TYR A 150 -6.97 -9.76 -0.79
C TYR A 150 -5.84 -9.95 0.23
N PRO A 151 -4.61 -9.44 -0.01
CA PRO A 151 -3.52 -9.58 0.93
C PRO A 151 -3.70 -8.66 2.15
N PHE A 152 -3.13 -9.05 3.27
CA PHE A 152 -3.13 -8.21 4.48
C PHE A 152 -2.48 -6.84 4.24
N SER A 153 -1.53 -6.76 3.31
CA SER A 153 -0.88 -5.51 2.90
C SER A 153 -0.40 -5.61 1.45
N PHE A 154 -0.57 -4.53 0.69
CA PHE A 154 -0.10 -4.43 -0.70
C PHE A 154 1.39 -4.07 -0.77
N THR A 155 2.28 -4.99 -0.42
CA THR A 155 3.74 -4.77 -0.39
C THR A 155 4.43 -4.88 -1.75
N GLY A 156 3.81 -5.56 -2.74
CA GLY A 156 4.33 -5.76 -4.09
C GLY A 156 4.24 -4.50 -5.00
N PRO A 157 4.65 -4.58 -6.26
CA PRO A 157 4.54 -3.48 -7.23
C PRO A 157 3.11 -3.21 -7.69
N LYS A 158 2.18 -4.10 -7.41
CA LYS A 158 0.76 -4.03 -7.76
C LYS A 158 -0.10 -4.26 -6.54
N ARG A 159 -1.33 -3.75 -6.56
CA ARG A 159 -2.39 -4.00 -5.58
C ARG A 159 -3.34 -5.04 -6.18
N GLU A 160 -3.17 -6.30 -5.85
CA GLU A 160 -3.92 -7.39 -6.49
C GLU A 160 -4.94 -7.97 -5.52
N ILE A 161 -6.16 -8.19 -6.01
CA ILE A 161 -7.26 -8.85 -5.31
C ILE A 161 -7.89 -9.90 -6.24
N ILE A 162 -8.62 -10.84 -5.66
CA ILE A 162 -9.35 -11.87 -6.40
C ILE A 162 -10.82 -11.73 -6.06
N LEU A 163 -11.65 -11.56 -7.07
CA LEU A 163 -13.10 -11.44 -6.96
C LEU A 163 -13.77 -12.63 -7.66
N ASP A 164 -14.69 -13.27 -6.95
CA ASP A 164 -15.69 -14.18 -7.51
C ASP A 164 -17.06 -13.68 -7.08
N GLY A 165 -17.80 -13.09 -7.99
CA GLY A 165 -19.07 -12.43 -7.72
C GLY A 165 -19.14 -11.01 -8.27
N GLU A 166 -19.80 -10.11 -7.53
CA GLU A 166 -20.01 -8.72 -7.92
C GLU A 166 -19.51 -7.76 -6.85
N GLY A 167 -18.76 -6.74 -7.29
CA GLY A 167 -18.23 -5.70 -6.43
C GLY A 167 -18.23 -4.32 -7.09
N TYR A 168 -18.62 -3.32 -6.29
CA TYR A 168 -18.48 -1.90 -6.63
C TYR A 168 -17.26 -1.34 -5.90
N PHE A 169 -16.37 -0.69 -6.65
CA PHE A 169 -15.06 -0.27 -6.20
C PHE A 169 -14.89 1.24 -6.27
N GLU A 170 -14.45 1.84 -5.17
CA GLU A 170 -13.95 3.22 -5.10
C GLU A 170 -12.46 3.16 -4.78
N VAL A 171 -11.65 3.04 -5.84
CA VAL A 171 -10.22 2.78 -5.71
C VAL A 171 -9.45 4.06 -5.43
N VAL A 172 -8.65 4.06 -4.36
CA VAL A 172 -7.76 5.17 -4.03
C VAL A 172 -6.73 5.40 -5.13
N LYS A 173 -6.61 6.64 -5.60
CA LYS A 173 -5.69 7.05 -6.66
C LYS A 173 -4.24 6.83 -6.24
N SER A 174 -3.50 6.08 -7.06
CA SER A 174 -2.10 5.75 -6.83
C SER A 174 -1.39 5.41 -8.14
N ASN A 175 -0.07 5.64 -8.20
CA ASN A 175 0.76 5.21 -9.33
C ASN A 175 0.96 3.67 -9.35
N LYS A 176 0.60 2.98 -8.28
CA LYS A 176 0.68 1.52 -8.17
C LYS A 176 -0.63 0.92 -8.68
N PRO A 177 -0.63 0.12 -9.76
CA PRO A 177 -1.83 -0.44 -10.33
C PRO A 177 -2.63 -1.27 -9.33
N PHE A 178 -3.97 -1.12 -9.38
CA PHE A 178 -4.92 -1.96 -8.67
C PHE A 178 -5.55 -2.93 -9.65
N ILE A 179 -5.48 -4.23 -9.37
CA ILE A 179 -5.92 -5.29 -10.28
C ILE A 179 -6.97 -6.16 -9.60
N VAL A 180 -8.16 -6.18 -10.16
CA VAL A 180 -9.20 -7.13 -9.82
C VAL A 180 -9.04 -8.34 -10.74
N LYS A 181 -8.64 -9.47 -10.17
CA LYS A 181 -8.54 -10.75 -10.88
C LYS A 181 -9.87 -11.49 -10.75
N THR A 182 -10.43 -11.89 -11.87
CA THR A 182 -11.63 -12.74 -11.93
C THR A 182 -11.31 -14.04 -12.68
N SER A 183 -12.26 -14.96 -12.71
CA SER A 183 -12.13 -16.21 -13.47
C SER A 183 -12.07 -15.98 -15.00
N LYS A 184 -12.43 -14.79 -15.49
CA LYS A 184 -12.57 -14.49 -16.93
C LYS A 184 -11.60 -13.44 -17.42
N TYR A 185 -11.55 -12.30 -16.76
CA TYR A 185 -10.74 -11.14 -17.14
C TYR A 185 -10.11 -10.49 -15.92
N ASN A 186 -8.97 -9.87 -16.12
CA ASN A 186 -8.37 -8.96 -15.16
C ASN A 186 -8.80 -7.52 -15.46
N VAL A 187 -9.13 -6.77 -14.43
CA VAL A 187 -9.49 -5.35 -14.52
C VAL A 187 -8.41 -4.55 -13.79
N GLU A 188 -7.68 -3.73 -14.53
CA GLU A 188 -6.55 -2.93 -14.01
C GLU A 188 -6.91 -1.44 -14.03
N VAL A 189 -6.68 -0.76 -12.90
CA VAL A 189 -6.98 0.67 -12.70
C VAL A 189 -5.90 1.36 -11.86
N LEU A 190 -5.86 2.69 -11.86
CA LEU A 190 -4.95 3.49 -11.04
C LEU A 190 -5.66 4.28 -9.93
N GLY A 191 -6.96 4.57 -10.11
CA GLY A 191 -7.78 5.34 -9.17
C GLY A 191 -9.11 5.66 -9.86
N THR A 192 -10.12 4.84 -9.63
CA THR A 192 -11.25 4.66 -10.54
C THR A 192 -12.46 4.25 -9.72
N VAL A 193 -13.64 4.71 -10.12
CA VAL A 193 -14.92 4.26 -9.59
C VAL A 193 -15.60 3.39 -10.65
N PHE A 194 -15.83 2.13 -10.32
CA PHE A 194 -16.35 1.13 -11.25
C PHE A 194 -17.01 -0.03 -10.52
N ASP A 195 -17.78 -0.83 -11.25
CA ASP A 195 -18.22 -2.12 -10.78
C ASP A 195 -17.72 -3.26 -11.67
N VAL A 196 -17.75 -4.47 -11.12
CA VAL A 196 -17.45 -5.72 -11.84
C VAL A 196 -18.43 -6.79 -11.38
N GLU A 197 -19.10 -7.43 -12.33
CA GLU A 197 -19.87 -8.66 -12.12
C GLU A 197 -19.18 -9.81 -12.86
N ALA A 198 -18.69 -10.80 -12.10
CA ALA A 198 -17.93 -11.93 -12.65
C ALA A 198 -18.06 -13.17 -11.74
N TYR A 199 -19.25 -13.75 -11.66
CA TYR A 199 -19.46 -15.01 -10.95
C TYR A 199 -18.82 -16.18 -11.71
N SER A 200 -18.08 -17.02 -11.00
CA SER A 200 -17.45 -18.22 -11.60
C SER A 200 -18.48 -19.24 -12.09
N SER A 201 -19.68 -19.25 -11.51
CA SER A 201 -20.81 -20.10 -11.88
C SER A 201 -21.56 -19.65 -13.15
N SER A 202 -21.23 -18.49 -13.70
CA SER A 202 -21.89 -17.92 -14.89
C SER A 202 -20.84 -17.54 -15.94
N ASP A 203 -21.16 -17.58 -17.23
CA ASP A 203 -20.28 -17.10 -18.30
C ASP A 203 -20.31 -15.58 -18.48
N ARG A 204 -21.19 -14.91 -17.75
CA ARG A 204 -21.34 -13.47 -17.80
C ARG A 204 -20.18 -12.76 -17.11
N PHE A 205 -19.63 -11.75 -17.79
CA PHE A 205 -18.72 -10.76 -17.25
C PHE A 205 -19.22 -9.39 -17.67
N VAL A 206 -19.42 -8.50 -16.71
CA VAL A 206 -19.80 -7.11 -16.97
C VAL A 206 -18.95 -6.20 -16.10
N THR A 207 -18.52 -5.08 -16.65
CA THR A 207 -17.91 -4.00 -15.87
C THR A 207 -18.38 -2.65 -16.37
N ASN A 208 -18.77 -1.79 -15.47
CA ASN A 208 -19.25 -0.43 -15.70
C ASN A 208 -18.25 0.57 -15.15
N LEU A 209 -17.88 1.57 -15.93
CA LEU A 209 -16.96 2.61 -15.53
C LEU A 209 -17.69 3.93 -15.28
N TYR A 210 -17.60 4.44 -14.04
CA TYR A 210 -18.20 5.70 -13.62
C TYR A 210 -17.19 6.85 -13.65
N GLU A 211 -15.97 6.63 -13.13
CA GLU A 211 -14.92 7.65 -13.08
C GLU A 211 -13.54 7.01 -13.32
N GLY A 212 -12.68 7.68 -14.08
CA GLY A 212 -11.30 7.26 -14.33
C GLY A 212 -11.11 6.50 -15.63
N THR A 213 -10.29 5.44 -15.62
CA THR A 213 -9.98 4.61 -16.78
C THR A 213 -9.79 3.15 -16.32
N ILE A 214 -10.32 2.22 -17.11
CA ILE A 214 -10.17 0.77 -16.92
C ILE A 214 -9.40 0.19 -18.09
N LYS A 215 -8.48 -0.75 -17.79
CA LYS A 215 -7.88 -1.68 -18.74
C LYS A 215 -8.33 -3.09 -18.41
N ILE A 216 -8.96 -3.78 -19.37
CA ILE A 216 -9.46 -5.15 -19.23
C ILE A 216 -8.62 -6.04 -20.14
N TYR A 217 -8.13 -7.16 -19.61
CA TYR A 217 -7.31 -8.11 -20.37
C TYR A 217 -7.41 -9.53 -19.80
N LYS A 218 -7.08 -10.52 -20.63
CA LYS A 218 -6.82 -11.90 -20.17
C LYS A 218 -5.34 -12.07 -19.95
N PRO A 219 -4.90 -12.84 -18.92
CA PRO A 219 -3.48 -13.07 -18.66
C PRO A 219 -2.72 -13.71 -19.83
N GLU A 220 -3.44 -14.45 -20.67
CA GLU A 220 -2.90 -15.24 -21.78
C GLU A 220 -3.03 -14.52 -23.14
N ASP A 221 -3.63 -13.31 -23.18
CA ASP A 221 -3.85 -12.55 -24.40
C ASP A 221 -3.15 -11.19 -24.32
N ASP A 222 -2.40 -10.82 -25.36
CA ASP A 222 -1.76 -9.51 -25.46
C ASP A 222 -2.78 -8.37 -25.74
N LYS A 223 -4.05 -8.72 -26.04
CA LYS A 223 -5.09 -7.75 -26.32
C LYS A 223 -5.73 -7.21 -25.06
N ALA A 224 -5.75 -5.90 -24.94
CA ALA A 224 -6.44 -5.19 -23.87
C ALA A 224 -7.56 -4.31 -24.44
N VAL A 225 -8.68 -4.25 -23.71
CA VAL A 225 -9.79 -3.33 -23.96
C VAL A 225 -9.72 -2.21 -22.92
N TYR A 226 -9.90 -0.97 -23.36
CA TYR A 226 -9.90 0.20 -22.50
C TYR A 226 -11.28 0.81 -22.43
N LEU A 227 -11.70 1.20 -21.22
CA LEU A 227 -12.94 1.94 -21.00
C LEU A 227 -12.64 3.36 -20.52
N GLY A 228 -13.43 4.30 -21.04
CA GLY A 228 -13.61 5.65 -20.52
C GLY A 228 -14.89 5.77 -19.68
N PRO A 229 -15.06 6.86 -18.92
CA PRO A 229 -16.26 7.09 -18.11
C PRO A 229 -17.55 7.00 -18.94
N GLY A 230 -18.58 6.39 -18.37
CA GLY A 230 -19.86 6.17 -19.04
C GLY A 230 -19.90 4.96 -19.97
N GLN A 231 -18.86 4.12 -19.98
CA GLN A 231 -18.80 2.92 -20.81
C GLN A 231 -18.96 1.64 -19.99
N THR A 232 -19.56 0.65 -20.62
CA THR A 232 -19.75 -0.71 -20.12
C THR A 232 -19.04 -1.69 -21.05
N ALA A 233 -18.33 -2.68 -20.48
CA ALA A 233 -17.85 -3.84 -21.22
C ALA A 233 -18.59 -5.08 -20.74
N GLU A 234 -19.14 -5.84 -21.67
CA GLU A 234 -19.85 -7.10 -21.42
C GLU A 234 -19.26 -8.23 -22.27
N SER A 235 -19.12 -9.43 -21.67
CA SER A 235 -18.74 -10.61 -22.44
C SER A 235 -19.93 -11.15 -23.25
N LYS A 236 -19.77 -11.19 -24.58
CA LYS A 236 -20.75 -11.80 -25.52
C LYS A 236 -19.99 -12.74 -26.43
N ASN A 237 -20.42 -14.00 -26.47
CA ASN A 237 -19.83 -15.03 -27.33
C ASN A 237 -18.28 -15.12 -27.20
N GLY A 238 -17.75 -15.01 -25.97
CA GLY A 238 -16.32 -15.11 -25.69
C GLY A 238 -15.48 -13.86 -25.98
N SER A 239 -16.10 -12.78 -26.50
CA SER A 239 -15.46 -11.50 -26.78
C SER A 239 -16.06 -10.39 -25.93
N LEU A 240 -15.27 -9.34 -25.62
CA LEU A 240 -15.77 -8.15 -24.93
C LEU A 240 -16.40 -7.18 -25.92
N VAL A 241 -17.64 -6.80 -25.67
CA VAL A 241 -18.37 -5.76 -26.39
C VAL A 241 -18.43 -4.53 -25.50
N VAL A 242 -18.00 -3.39 -26.03
CA VAL A 242 -18.04 -2.09 -25.33
C VAL A 242 -19.24 -1.30 -25.83
N THR A 243 -20.03 -0.79 -24.89
CA THR A 243 -21.17 0.09 -25.15
C THR A 243 -21.02 1.39 -24.36
N SER A 244 -21.62 2.48 -24.87
CA SER A 244 -21.61 3.80 -24.22
C SER A 244 -22.90 4.07 -23.45
N THR A 245 -23.70 3.04 -23.18
CA THR A 245 -24.93 3.15 -22.40
C THR A 245 -24.61 2.70 -20.98
N LEU A 246 -24.40 3.66 -20.08
CA LEU A 246 -24.23 3.39 -18.65
C LEU A 246 -25.60 3.57 -17.97
N CYS A 247 -26.10 2.49 -17.39
CA CYS A 247 -27.23 2.57 -16.48
C CYS A 247 -26.69 2.89 -15.08
N THR A 248 -26.79 4.14 -14.65
CA THR A 248 -26.32 4.57 -13.31
C THR A 248 -27.14 3.96 -12.18
N GLU A 249 -28.27 3.37 -12.49
CA GLU A 249 -29.14 2.66 -11.56
C GLU A 249 -28.63 1.26 -11.21
N ASP A 250 -27.79 0.65 -12.04
CA ASP A 250 -27.30 -0.74 -11.82
C ASP A 250 -26.48 -0.90 -10.54
N TYR A 251 -25.83 0.16 -10.02
CA TYR A 251 -25.09 0.10 -8.76
C TYR A 251 -25.88 0.52 -7.51
N MET A 252 -27.18 0.87 -7.65
CA MET A 252 -28.01 1.31 -6.50
C MET A 252 -28.19 0.21 -5.45
N TRP A 253 -27.90 -1.03 -5.79
CA TRP A 253 -27.94 -2.15 -4.84
C TRP A 253 -27.01 -1.90 -3.62
N LYS A 254 -25.87 -1.21 -3.80
CA LYS A 254 -24.99 -0.84 -2.69
C LYS A 254 -25.71 0.03 -1.64
N ASP A 255 -26.64 0.87 -2.11
CA ASP A 255 -27.46 1.75 -1.26
C ASP A 255 -28.75 1.07 -0.78
N GLY A 256 -28.95 -0.22 -1.14
CA GLY A 256 -30.11 -1.01 -0.73
C GLY A 256 -31.33 -0.85 -1.62
N LEU A 257 -31.12 -0.42 -2.86
CA LEU A 257 -32.20 -0.25 -3.84
C LEU A 257 -32.01 -1.23 -4.99
N ILE A 258 -33.10 -1.83 -5.44
CA ILE A 258 -33.17 -2.64 -6.66
C ILE A 258 -33.86 -1.80 -7.73
N TYR A 259 -33.17 -1.53 -8.84
CA TYR A 259 -33.74 -0.89 -9.99
C TYR A 259 -34.37 -1.93 -10.92
N LEU A 260 -35.59 -1.72 -11.30
CA LEU A 260 -36.42 -2.64 -12.09
C LEU A 260 -36.63 -2.20 -13.53
N GLY A 261 -36.22 -0.96 -13.87
CA GLY A 261 -36.44 -0.39 -15.20
C GLY A 261 -35.78 -1.22 -16.31
N ASP A 262 -36.43 -1.28 -17.45
CA ASP A 262 -35.97 -1.98 -18.68
C ASP A 262 -35.71 -3.49 -18.50
N LYS A 263 -36.20 -4.10 -17.40
CA LYS A 263 -36.06 -5.53 -17.11
C LYS A 263 -37.37 -6.27 -17.35
N SER A 264 -37.25 -7.43 -17.95
CA SER A 264 -38.36 -8.38 -18.02
C SER A 264 -38.70 -8.92 -16.63
N PHE A 265 -39.91 -9.46 -16.47
CA PHE A 265 -40.32 -10.07 -15.20
C PHE A 265 -39.34 -11.16 -14.73
N GLY A 266 -38.86 -12.00 -15.67
CA GLY A 266 -37.87 -13.03 -15.36
C GLY A 266 -36.55 -12.45 -14.84
N GLU A 267 -36.05 -11.34 -15.42
CA GLU A 267 -34.85 -10.64 -14.94
C GLU A 267 -35.08 -9.99 -13.59
N ILE A 268 -36.29 -9.46 -13.33
CA ILE A 268 -36.68 -8.94 -12.01
C ILE A 268 -36.67 -10.07 -10.96
N MET A 269 -37.24 -11.23 -11.31
CA MET A 269 -37.23 -12.38 -10.37
C MET A 269 -35.81 -12.89 -10.12
N SER A 270 -34.95 -12.90 -11.12
CA SER A 270 -33.53 -13.23 -10.92
C SER A 270 -32.80 -12.22 -10.03
N ALA A 271 -33.14 -10.93 -10.16
CA ALA A 271 -32.62 -9.91 -9.22
C ALA A 271 -33.14 -10.14 -7.79
N PHE A 272 -34.40 -10.54 -7.64
CA PHE A 272 -34.98 -10.86 -6.33
C PHE A 272 -34.32 -12.07 -5.69
N GLU A 273 -34.05 -13.15 -6.45
CA GLU A 273 -33.27 -14.29 -5.99
C GLU A 273 -31.91 -13.85 -5.44
N LYS A 274 -31.23 -12.99 -6.19
CA LYS A 274 -29.90 -12.45 -5.82
C LYS A 274 -29.96 -11.60 -4.55
N PHE A 275 -30.87 -10.64 -4.46
CA PHE A 275 -30.87 -9.64 -3.39
C PHE A 275 -31.63 -10.06 -2.14
N PHE A 276 -32.56 -10.99 -2.25
CA PHE A 276 -33.30 -11.52 -1.08
C PHE A 276 -32.83 -12.91 -0.63
N GLY A 277 -31.99 -13.58 -1.44
CA GLY A 277 -31.46 -14.89 -1.08
C GLY A 277 -32.46 -16.03 -1.14
N VAL A 278 -33.50 -15.89 -1.93
CA VAL A 278 -34.57 -16.87 -2.14
C VAL A 278 -34.44 -17.53 -3.51
N LYS A 279 -35.08 -18.67 -3.70
CA LYS A 279 -35.26 -19.31 -5.00
C LYS A 279 -36.65 -18.99 -5.54
N ILE A 280 -36.75 -18.59 -6.82
CA ILE A 280 -38.04 -18.28 -7.44
C ILE A 280 -38.29 -19.21 -8.65
N ILE A 281 -39.41 -19.89 -8.63
CA ILE A 281 -39.85 -20.78 -9.68
C ILE A 281 -41.04 -20.10 -10.38
N ILE A 282 -40.94 -19.86 -11.70
CA ILE A 282 -41.98 -19.26 -12.49
C ILE A 282 -42.71 -20.41 -13.26
N GLU A 283 -43.93 -20.73 -12.83
CA GLU A 283 -44.78 -21.72 -13.51
C GLU A 283 -45.64 -21.07 -14.62
N ASN A 284 -45.92 -19.77 -14.49
CA ASN A 284 -46.70 -19.00 -15.44
C ASN A 284 -45.80 -18.25 -16.42
N GLU A 285 -45.57 -18.82 -17.59
CA GLU A 285 -44.73 -18.20 -18.63
C GLU A 285 -45.27 -16.90 -19.22
N ALA A 286 -46.61 -16.66 -19.12
CA ALA A 286 -47.25 -15.47 -19.67
C ALA A 286 -46.76 -14.17 -19.00
N VAL A 287 -46.28 -14.22 -17.76
CA VAL A 287 -45.78 -13.04 -17.05
C VAL A 287 -44.34 -12.65 -17.46
N ASN A 288 -43.61 -13.52 -18.15
CA ASN A 288 -42.20 -13.28 -18.51
C ASN A 288 -41.98 -12.12 -19.47
N SER A 289 -43.00 -11.75 -20.28
CA SER A 289 -42.91 -10.65 -21.23
C SER A 289 -43.24 -9.28 -20.65
N LEU A 290 -43.64 -9.20 -19.40
CA LEU A 290 -44.03 -7.97 -18.75
C LEU A 290 -42.73 -7.22 -18.28
N SER A 291 -42.74 -5.89 -18.45
CA SER A 291 -41.68 -5.00 -17.96
C SER A 291 -42.24 -4.05 -16.91
N TYR A 292 -41.44 -3.76 -15.91
CA TYR A 292 -41.80 -2.84 -14.82
C TYR A 292 -40.74 -1.75 -14.71
N ASP A 293 -41.18 -0.53 -14.45
CA ASP A 293 -40.26 0.58 -14.14
C ASP A 293 -40.48 1.05 -12.72
N GLY A 294 -39.40 1.05 -11.94
CA GLY A 294 -39.44 1.46 -10.56
C GLY A 294 -38.21 1.07 -9.75
N LYS A 295 -38.23 1.44 -8.48
CA LYS A 295 -37.18 1.12 -7.53
C LYS A 295 -37.78 0.52 -6.26
N LEU A 296 -37.22 -0.56 -5.78
CA LEU A 296 -37.63 -1.22 -4.53
C LEU A 296 -36.50 -1.18 -3.50
N ARG A 297 -36.86 -1.09 -2.24
CA ARG A 297 -35.91 -1.19 -1.14
C ARG A 297 -35.74 -2.64 -0.73
N ILE A 298 -34.48 -3.10 -0.63
CA ILE A 298 -34.16 -4.45 -0.18
C ILE A 298 -34.67 -4.67 1.26
N THR A 299 -34.61 -3.64 2.09
CA THR A 299 -35.05 -3.70 3.50
C THR A 299 -36.54 -3.95 3.69
N ASP A 300 -37.36 -3.68 2.69
CA ASP A 300 -38.82 -3.87 2.79
C ASP A 300 -39.21 -5.35 2.63
N GLY A 301 -38.27 -6.18 2.18
CA GLY A 301 -38.43 -7.63 2.06
C GLY A 301 -39.12 -8.08 0.79
N ILE A 302 -38.93 -9.38 0.48
CA ILE A 302 -39.43 -10.00 -0.76
C ILE A 302 -40.95 -9.99 -0.88
N GLU A 303 -41.69 -10.21 0.21
CA GLU A 303 -43.16 -10.20 0.16
C GLU A 303 -43.67 -8.81 -0.24
N HIS A 304 -43.07 -7.74 0.29
CA HIS A 304 -43.44 -6.39 -0.11
C HIS A 304 -43.16 -6.16 -1.59
N ALA A 305 -41.98 -6.57 -2.06
CA ALA A 305 -41.59 -6.46 -3.46
C ALA A 305 -42.59 -7.19 -4.40
N LEU A 306 -42.97 -8.41 -4.06
CA LEU A 306 -43.97 -9.18 -4.84
C LEU A 306 -45.35 -8.52 -4.79
N LYS A 307 -45.79 -8.02 -3.63
CA LYS A 307 -47.07 -7.31 -3.50
C LYS A 307 -47.12 -6.01 -4.33
N VAL A 308 -45.99 -5.32 -4.47
CA VAL A 308 -45.90 -4.14 -5.33
C VAL A 308 -46.10 -4.55 -6.78
N LEU A 309 -45.41 -5.59 -7.25
CA LEU A 309 -45.57 -6.08 -8.63
C LEU A 309 -46.97 -6.61 -8.90
N GLN A 310 -47.64 -7.25 -7.92
CA GLN A 310 -49.00 -7.75 -8.08
C GLN A 310 -50.05 -6.66 -8.35
N LYS A 311 -49.75 -5.38 -8.08
CA LYS A 311 -50.67 -4.29 -8.39
C LYS A 311 -50.80 -4.06 -9.89
N ASP A 312 -49.71 -4.29 -10.61
CA ASP A 312 -49.62 -4.03 -12.05
C ASP A 312 -49.71 -5.33 -12.85
N TYR A 313 -49.37 -6.49 -12.23
CA TYR A 313 -49.37 -7.80 -12.88
C TYR A 313 -50.26 -8.80 -12.13
N HIS A 314 -51.05 -9.52 -12.85
CA HIS A 314 -51.95 -10.52 -12.29
C HIS A 314 -51.23 -11.87 -12.19
N PHE A 315 -50.58 -12.13 -11.09
CA PHE A 315 -50.00 -13.42 -10.75
C PHE A 315 -50.28 -13.75 -9.27
N ASN A 316 -50.27 -15.04 -8.96
CA ASN A 316 -50.29 -15.53 -7.60
C ASN A 316 -48.91 -16.07 -7.22
N TYR A 317 -48.59 -16.08 -5.94
CA TYR A 317 -47.36 -16.71 -5.47
C TYR A 317 -47.60 -17.49 -4.21
N GLU A 318 -46.83 -18.54 -4.01
CA GLU A 318 -46.75 -19.32 -2.81
C GLU A 318 -45.36 -19.36 -2.25
N ILE A 319 -45.18 -19.15 -0.94
CA ILE A 319 -43.90 -19.27 -0.26
C ILE A 319 -43.92 -20.61 0.46
N ASN A 320 -42.85 -21.40 0.30
CA ASN A 320 -42.72 -22.67 1.01
C ASN A 320 -42.60 -22.47 2.53
N LYS A 321 -42.69 -23.56 3.32
CA LYS A 321 -42.65 -23.49 4.77
C LYS A 321 -41.34 -22.96 5.33
N ASP A 322 -40.26 -23.15 4.63
CA ASP A 322 -38.92 -22.71 5.05
C ASP A 322 -38.61 -21.24 4.65
N GLY A 323 -39.49 -20.64 3.85
CA GLY A 323 -39.37 -19.24 3.42
C GLY A 323 -38.26 -19.00 2.34
N ASP A 324 -37.67 -20.05 1.81
CA ASP A 324 -36.52 -19.98 0.91
C ASP A 324 -36.88 -20.18 -0.58
N THR A 325 -38.08 -20.68 -0.86
CA THR A 325 -38.56 -20.95 -2.22
C THR A 325 -39.92 -20.31 -2.46
N ILE A 326 -40.08 -19.60 -3.56
CA ILE A 326 -41.29 -18.90 -3.98
C ILE A 326 -41.70 -19.42 -5.32
N THR A 327 -42.93 -19.85 -5.45
CA THR A 327 -43.50 -20.31 -6.73
C THR A 327 -44.49 -19.28 -7.26
N ILE A 328 -44.26 -18.77 -8.45
CA ILE A 328 -45.13 -17.82 -9.18
C ILE A 328 -46.08 -18.61 -10.11
N ARG A 329 -47.40 -18.37 -9.95
CA ARG A 329 -48.48 -19.04 -10.69
C ARG A 329 -49.34 -18.08 -11.48
#